data_1bf307d34260f13deb71c6b0894ba03a
#
_entry.id   1bf307d34260f13deb71c6b0894ba03a
#
_cell.length_a   1.000
_cell.length_b   1.000
_cell.length_c   1.000
_cell.angle_alpha   90.00
_cell.angle_beta   90.00
_cell.angle_gamma   90.00
#
_symmetry.space_group_name_H-M   'P 1'
#
loop_
_entity.id
_entity.type
_entity.pdbx_description
1 polymer ?
#
loop_
_entity_poly.entity_id
_entity_poly.type
_entity_poly.pdbx_seq_one_letter_code
_entity_poly.pdbx_strand_id
1 'polypeptide(L)'
;INPNHRLTLQGIYNRRHDWENRYRVTYKDLDKTGLDDEGEMQQSAQIETKGGTPNNKNARLELQQTMDFSLGGEHQFGKLSMDWGASYARATEDRPNERYFNLKQDFLGFDVVDAGDRFPYVTTDVSLHNGKSDGERGKWKVKELTESNQEIYENDLKFKVNFELPLTNGIYGNSLKFGAKYVSKTKDRDVICYDYADAYKDTYDTEYMNNLTSQIRDSFMPGSQYKATDFVSKEYLGSLNLANMEGEQVLEESSGNYHAKENVTSAFFRFDQNLGKKIKMMLGLRMEATHIKYNGWNWNVDENEDESLEPTGEHKNDYVNWLPSVLFKYDVNDDFKVRASFTETLSRPKYSALIPCVNINRSDNELVMGNPDLTPTISYNFDLSADYYFKSVGLVSAGIFYKKINDFIVDQVIGDYTYQNNEYKKFTQPKNAGDADLLGVELAYQRDFSFIAPALKCIGFYGTYTYT
;
A
#
# COMPACT_ATOMS: atom_id res chain seq x y z
N ILE A 1 32.66 -9.56 -28.47
CA ILE A 1 32.66 -8.43 -27.56
C ILE A 1 34.06 -8.31 -27.01
N ASN A 2 34.64 -7.14 -26.90
CA ASN A 2 36.01 -6.88 -26.46
C ASN A 2 36.01 -6.18 -25.10
N PRO A 3 37.18 -5.89 -24.49
CA PRO A 3 37.23 -5.26 -23.14
C PRO A 3 36.51 -3.90 -23.04
N ASN A 4 36.29 -3.23 -24.15
CA ASN A 4 35.64 -1.91 -24.20
C ASN A 4 34.12 -1.98 -24.38
N HIS A 5 33.54 -3.16 -24.60
CA HIS A 5 32.12 -3.32 -24.89
C HIS A 5 31.58 -4.53 -24.16
N ARG A 6 30.62 -4.30 -23.27
CA ARG A 6 29.91 -5.32 -22.52
C ARG A 6 28.42 -5.25 -22.81
N LEU A 7 27.81 -6.40 -23.06
CA LEU A 7 26.36 -6.56 -23.10
C LEU A 7 25.92 -7.43 -21.96
N THR A 8 24.79 -7.08 -21.33
CA THR A 8 24.20 -7.82 -20.23
C THR A 8 22.73 -8.07 -20.54
N LEU A 9 22.32 -9.34 -20.47
CA LEU A 9 20.93 -9.76 -20.53
C LEU A 9 20.57 -10.35 -19.18
N GLN A 10 19.47 -9.90 -18.60
CA GLN A 10 18.95 -10.40 -17.33
C GLN A 10 17.46 -10.70 -17.47
N GLY A 11 17.00 -11.75 -16.77
CA GLY A 11 15.60 -12.09 -16.68
C GLY A 11 15.31 -12.63 -15.28
N ILE A 12 14.21 -12.15 -14.70
CA ILE A 12 13.70 -12.61 -13.42
C ILE A 12 12.23 -12.96 -13.62
N TYR A 13 11.84 -14.12 -13.08
CA TYR A 13 10.45 -14.54 -12.99
C TYR A 13 10.18 -15.06 -11.60
N ASN A 14 9.20 -14.50 -10.92
CA ASN A 14 8.72 -14.96 -9.62
C ASN A 14 7.22 -15.23 -9.71
N ARG A 15 6.79 -16.30 -9.04
CA ARG A 15 5.39 -16.64 -8.87
C ARG A 15 5.14 -17.05 -7.42
N ARG A 16 4.15 -16.43 -6.80
CA ARG A 16 3.72 -16.74 -5.44
C ARG A 16 2.24 -17.14 -5.46
N HIS A 17 1.93 -18.18 -4.72
CA HIS A 17 0.57 -18.56 -4.38
C HIS A 17 0.41 -18.38 -2.88
N ASP A 18 -0.59 -17.64 -2.48
CA ASP A 18 -0.95 -17.44 -1.09
C ASP A 18 -2.39 -17.91 -0.87
N TRP A 19 -2.59 -18.78 0.12
CA TRP A 19 -3.90 -19.27 0.51
C TRP A 19 -4.21 -18.80 1.92
N GLU A 20 -5.31 -18.07 2.06
CA GLU A 20 -5.73 -17.51 3.34
C GLU A 20 -7.18 -17.88 3.64
N ASN A 21 -7.43 -18.27 4.90
CA ASN A 21 -8.75 -18.26 5.48
C ASN A 21 -8.77 -17.32 6.68
N ARG A 22 -9.89 -16.63 6.89
CA ARG A 22 -10.08 -15.73 8.02
C ARG A 22 -11.42 -16.04 8.66
N TYR A 23 -11.41 -16.07 10.00
CA TYR A 23 -12.58 -16.13 10.83
C TYR A 23 -12.56 -14.90 11.73
N ARG A 24 -13.56 -14.05 11.61
CA ARG A 24 -13.60 -12.75 12.29
C ARG A 24 -14.90 -12.57 13.02
N VAL A 25 -14.84 -12.10 14.28
CA VAL A 25 -15.97 -11.57 15.04
C VAL A 25 -15.84 -10.07 15.12
N THR A 26 -16.91 -9.35 14.84
CA THR A 26 -16.99 -7.89 14.97
C THR A 26 -18.20 -7.55 15.84
N TYR A 27 -18.00 -6.76 16.87
CA TYR A 27 -19.05 -6.17 17.68
C TYR A 27 -19.26 -4.73 17.24
N LYS A 28 -20.51 -4.34 17.01
CA LYS A 28 -20.88 -3.01 16.50
C LYS A 28 -21.76 -2.28 17.50
N ASP A 29 -21.71 -0.95 17.43
CA ASP A 29 -22.56 -0.01 18.19
C ASP A 29 -22.48 -0.25 19.71
N LEU A 30 -21.28 -0.47 20.23
CA LEU A 30 -21.02 -0.82 21.64
C LEU A 30 -21.41 0.30 22.63
N ASP A 31 -21.54 1.54 22.15
CA ASP A 31 -22.00 2.71 22.89
C ASP A 31 -23.52 2.83 22.98
N LYS A 32 -24.26 2.07 22.18
CA LYS A 32 -25.72 2.07 22.17
C LYS A 32 -26.24 0.89 22.98
N THR A 33 -27.24 1.12 23.83
CA THR A 33 -27.85 0.08 24.67
C THR A 33 -29.36 0.15 24.57
N GLY A 34 -29.98 -1.01 24.59
CA GLY A 34 -31.45 -1.15 24.58
C GLY A 34 -32.03 -1.18 23.17
N LEU A 35 -33.28 -0.77 23.07
CA LEU A 35 -34.01 -0.66 21.81
C LEU A 35 -34.01 0.79 21.33
N ASP A 36 -34.09 0.97 20.04
CA ASP A 36 -34.34 2.29 19.43
C ASP A 36 -35.83 2.69 19.53
N ASP A 37 -36.17 3.83 18.91
CA ASP A 37 -37.54 4.36 18.92
C ASP A 37 -38.53 3.46 18.14
N GLU A 38 -38.02 2.59 17.27
CA GLU A 38 -38.79 1.63 16.46
C GLU A 38 -38.89 0.25 17.12
N GLY A 39 -38.23 0.07 18.26
CA GLY A 39 -38.23 -1.16 19.05
C GLY A 39 -37.22 -2.21 18.57
N GLU A 40 -36.22 -1.81 17.76
CA GLU A 40 -35.17 -2.69 17.28
C GLU A 40 -33.92 -2.64 18.18
N MET A 41 -33.19 -3.74 18.23
CA MET A 41 -31.93 -3.85 19.00
C MET A 41 -30.81 -3.08 18.30
N GLN A 42 -30.14 -2.23 19.05
CA GLN A 42 -29.13 -1.31 18.48
C GLN A 42 -27.73 -1.93 18.36
N GLN A 43 -27.33 -2.84 19.28
CA GLN A 43 -26.04 -3.50 19.21
C GLN A 43 -26.10 -4.77 18.39
N SER A 44 -25.02 -5.11 17.70
CA SER A 44 -24.94 -6.36 16.94
C SER A 44 -23.55 -6.99 16.98
N ALA A 45 -23.52 -8.31 16.85
CA ALA A 45 -22.32 -9.06 16.53
C ALA A 45 -22.40 -9.55 15.07
N GLN A 46 -21.28 -9.57 14.40
CA GLN A 46 -21.12 -10.15 13.08
C GLN A 46 -20.02 -11.19 13.10
N ILE A 47 -20.24 -12.32 12.46
CA ILE A 47 -19.21 -13.32 12.20
C ILE A 47 -18.98 -13.41 10.71
N GLU A 48 -17.72 -13.51 10.33
CA GLU A 48 -17.29 -13.60 8.94
C GLU A 48 -16.40 -14.81 8.74
N THR A 49 -16.69 -15.56 7.69
CA THR A 49 -15.80 -16.58 7.15
C THR A 49 -15.33 -16.14 5.78
N LYS A 50 -14.03 -16.00 5.62
CA LYS A 50 -13.36 -15.76 4.35
C LYS A 50 -12.78 -17.06 3.82
N GLY A 51 -13.05 -17.35 2.53
CA GLY A 51 -12.59 -18.55 1.88
C GLY A 51 -12.57 -18.45 0.36
N GLY A 52 -12.78 -19.57 -0.29
CA GLY A 52 -12.84 -19.68 -1.75
C GLY A 52 -13.43 -21.03 -2.15
N THR A 53 -13.30 -21.40 -3.42
CA THR A 53 -13.81 -22.65 -3.98
C THR A 53 -12.93 -23.86 -3.60
N PRO A 54 -13.40 -25.11 -3.78
CA PRO A 54 -12.59 -26.31 -3.59
C PRO A 54 -11.33 -26.33 -4.48
N ASN A 55 -11.39 -25.75 -5.69
CA ASN A 55 -10.24 -25.61 -6.58
C ASN A 55 -9.13 -24.76 -5.94
N ASN A 56 -9.49 -23.84 -5.06
CA ASN A 56 -8.58 -22.99 -4.29
C ASN A 56 -8.38 -23.50 -2.85
N LYS A 57 -8.58 -24.79 -2.58
CA LYS A 57 -8.48 -25.42 -1.25
C LYS A 57 -9.45 -24.84 -0.22
N ASN A 58 -10.61 -24.37 -0.67
CA ASN A 58 -11.59 -23.63 0.14
C ASN A 58 -11.02 -22.37 0.80
N ALA A 59 -9.99 -21.78 0.21
CA ALA A 59 -9.30 -20.60 0.72
C ALA A 59 -9.31 -19.50 -0.33
N ARG A 60 -9.21 -18.24 0.11
CA ARG A 60 -8.83 -17.16 -0.79
C ARG A 60 -7.48 -17.50 -1.40
N LEU A 61 -7.42 -17.57 -2.71
CA LEU A 61 -6.17 -17.69 -3.45
C LEU A 61 -5.73 -16.32 -3.94
N GLU A 62 -4.50 -15.94 -3.65
CA GLU A 62 -3.83 -14.79 -4.25
C GLU A 62 -2.65 -15.27 -5.08
N LEU A 63 -2.74 -15.04 -6.37
CA LEU A 63 -1.70 -15.35 -7.35
C LEU A 63 -0.93 -14.09 -7.67
N GLN A 64 0.30 -14.02 -7.23
CA GLN A 64 1.20 -12.91 -7.58
C GLN A 64 2.26 -13.41 -8.55
N GLN A 65 2.45 -12.70 -9.66
CA GLN A 65 3.50 -12.97 -10.62
C GLN A 65 4.27 -11.69 -10.92
N THR A 66 5.58 -11.79 -10.98
CA THR A 66 6.44 -10.70 -11.42
C THR A 66 7.44 -11.23 -12.42
N MET A 67 7.60 -10.55 -13.54
CA MET A 67 8.66 -10.79 -14.50
C MET A 67 9.35 -9.49 -14.86
N ASP A 68 10.65 -9.56 -15.04
CA ASP A 68 11.49 -8.47 -15.55
C ASP A 68 12.48 -9.02 -16.55
N PHE A 69 12.56 -8.41 -17.70
CA PHE A 69 13.56 -8.67 -18.72
C PHE A 69 14.32 -7.39 -19.02
N SER A 70 15.62 -7.44 -18.92
CA SER A 70 16.46 -6.27 -19.20
C SER A 70 17.64 -6.61 -20.09
N LEU A 71 17.91 -5.70 -21.04
CA LEU A 71 19.08 -5.70 -21.89
C LEU A 71 19.86 -4.40 -21.65
N GLY A 72 21.13 -4.51 -21.39
CA GLY A 72 22.00 -3.36 -21.16
C GLY A 72 23.32 -3.46 -21.89
N GLY A 73 23.92 -2.31 -22.16
CA GLY A 73 25.24 -2.21 -22.77
C GLY A 73 26.09 -1.17 -22.05
N GLU A 74 27.37 -1.50 -21.89
CA GLU A 74 28.42 -0.59 -21.42
C GLU A 74 29.49 -0.50 -22.50
N HIS A 75 29.87 0.72 -22.85
CA HIS A 75 30.77 1.00 -23.96
C HIS A 75 31.78 2.07 -23.58
N GLN A 76 33.05 1.84 -23.93
CA GLN A 76 34.13 2.77 -23.72
C GLN A 76 34.64 3.28 -25.11
N PHE A 77 34.46 4.55 -25.39
CA PHE A 77 34.90 5.23 -26.60
C PHE A 77 36.01 6.23 -26.27
N GLY A 78 37.23 5.73 -26.13
CA GLY A 78 38.33 6.56 -25.65
C GLY A 78 38.09 7.04 -24.22
N LYS A 79 37.89 8.35 -24.01
CA LYS A 79 37.55 8.91 -22.68
C LYS A 79 36.07 8.89 -22.38
N LEU A 80 35.20 8.71 -23.37
CA LEU A 80 33.75 8.69 -23.18
C LEU A 80 33.29 7.30 -22.81
N SER A 81 32.67 7.17 -21.66
CA SER A 81 31.91 5.98 -21.24
C SER A 81 30.43 6.19 -21.55
N MET A 82 29.79 5.18 -22.09
CA MET A 82 28.33 5.15 -22.32
C MET A 82 27.74 3.89 -21.69
N ASP A 83 26.65 4.03 -20.96
CA ASP A 83 25.78 2.92 -20.57
C ASP A 83 24.36 3.17 -21.06
N TRP A 84 23.72 2.11 -21.51
CA TRP A 84 22.32 2.13 -21.90
C TRP A 84 21.60 0.90 -21.37
N GLY A 85 20.29 1.00 -21.25
CA GLY A 85 19.44 -0.12 -20.84
C GLY A 85 18.03 0.02 -21.37
N ALA A 86 17.46 -1.13 -21.71
CA ALA A 86 16.05 -1.30 -22.00
C ALA A 86 15.49 -2.40 -21.10
N SER A 87 14.34 -2.19 -20.48
CA SER A 87 13.68 -3.23 -19.68
C SER A 87 12.18 -3.21 -19.86
N TYR A 88 11.59 -4.39 -19.75
CA TYR A 88 10.16 -4.61 -19.65
C TYR A 88 9.89 -5.43 -18.39
N ALA A 89 9.03 -4.90 -17.53
CA ALA A 89 8.55 -5.61 -16.35
C ALA A 89 7.03 -5.71 -16.37
N ARG A 90 6.51 -6.82 -15.88
CA ARG A 90 5.08 -7.02 -15.63
C ARG A 90 4.87 -7.62 -14.24
N ALA A 91 3.93 -7.03 -13.50
CA ALA A 91 3.43 -7.57 -12.24
C ALA A 91 1.92 -7.82 -12.38
N THR A 92 1.46 -8.97 -11.86
CA THR A 92 0.03 -9.30 -11.80
C THR A 92 -0.32 -9.79 -10.40
N GLU A 93 -1.55 -9.50 -10.00
CA GLU A 93 -2.19 -10.07 -8.82
C GLU A 93 -3.62 -10.49 -9.19
N ASP A 94 -3.89 -11.80 -9.08
CA ASP A 94 -5.18 -12.38 -9.39
C ASP A 94 -5.75 -13.01 -8.12
N ARG A 95 -7.00 -12.72 -7.80
CA ARG A 95 -7.77 -13.32 -6.70
C ARG A 95 -9.07 -13.92 -7.25
N PRO A 96 -9.01 -15.13 -7.78
CA PRO A 96 -10.18 -15.78 -8.34
C PRO A 96 -11.07 -16.37 -7.25
N ASN A 97 -12.39 -16.13 -7.35
CA ASN A 97 -13.42 -16.72 -6.50
C ASN A 97 -13.15 -16.54 -4.99
N GLU A 98 -12.77 -15.34 -4.60
CA GLU A 98 -12.68 -14.98 -3.18
C GLU A 98 -14.09 -14.86 -2.61
N ARG A 99 -14.39 -15.59 -1.53
CA ARG A 99 -15.73 -15.68 -0.94
C ARG A 99 -15.74 -15.18 0.49
N TYR A 100 -16.82 -14.47 0.83
CA TYR A 100 -17.13 -14.08 2.20
C TYR A 100 -18.54 -14.53 2.55
N PHE A 101 -18.69 -15.05 3.77
CA PHE A 101 -19.99 -15.33 4.35
C PHE A 101 -20.11 -14.59 5.67
N ASN A 102 -20.93 -13.55 5.71
CA ASN A 102 -21.20 -12.71 6.86
C ASN A 102 -22.56 -13.05 7.44
N LEU A 103 -22.58 -13.30 8.74
CA LEU A 103 -23.79 -13.51 9.52
C LEU A 103 -23.87 -12.42 10.58
N LYS A 104 -25.11 -12.00 10.91
CA LYS A 104 -25.42 -10.98 11.93
C LYS A 104 -26.30 -11.54 13.01
N GLN A 105 -26.06 -11.10 14.24
CA GLN A 105 -26.94 -11.33 15.38
C GLN A 105 -27.12 -10.02 16.14
N ASP A 106 -28.36 -9.64 16.43
CA ASP A 106 -28.70 -8.43 17.15
C ASP A 106 -28.84 -8.71 18.65
N PHE A 107 -28.41 -7.76 19.50
CA PHE A 107 -28.35 -7.86 20.94
C PHE A 107 -28.85 -6.60 21.62
N LEU A 108 -29.34 -6.74 22.87
CA LEU A 108 -29.75 -5.61 23.70
C LEU A 108 -28.57 -4.87 24.34
N GLY A 109 -27.46 -5.53 24.53
CA GLY A 109 -26.25 -4.92 25.08
C GLY A 109 -25.09 -5.89 25.23
N PHE A 110 -23.89 -5.34 25.09
CA PHE A 110 -22.61 -5.98 25.39
C PHE A 110 -21.92 -5.20 26.51
N ASP A 111 -21.19 -5.90 27.39
CA ASP A 111 -20.26 -5.26 28.28
C ASP A 111 -18.85 -5.35 27.72
N VAL A 112 -18.16 -4.19 27.63
CA VAL A 112 -16.74 -4.12 27.29
C VAL A 112 -15.94 -4.07 28.57
N VAL A 113 -15.20 -5.14 28.86
CA VAL A 113 -14.35 -5.23 30.03
C VAL A 113 -12.98 -4.71 29.71
N ASP A 114 -12.39 -3.92 30.62
CA ASP A 114 -11.05 -3.34 30.50
C ASP A 114 -10.85 -2.49 29.23
N ALA A 115 -11.85 -1.69 28.87
CA ALA A 115 -11.85 -0.86 27.64
C ALA A 115 -10.65 0.10 27.51
N GLY A 116 -9.99 0.45 28.61
CA GLY A 116 -8.76 1.26 28.66
C GLY A 116 -7.46 0.47 28.63
N ASP A 117 -7.53 -0.84 28.64
CA ASP A 117 -6.36 -1.70 28.74
C ASP A 117 -5.83 -2.12 27.36
N ARG A 118 -4.64 -2.72 27.35
CA ARG A 118 -4.00 -3.24 26.12
C ARG A 118 -4.78 -4.39 25.46
N PHE A 119 -5.60 -5.09 26.24
CA PHE A 119 -6.33 -6.29 25.83
C PHE A 119 -7.80 -6.25 26.30
N PRO A 120 -8.62 -5.28 25.83
CA PRO A 120 -10.04 -5.24 26.14
C PRO A 120 -10.76 -6.47 25.56
N TYR A 121 -11.83 -6.92 26.19
CA TYR A 121 -12.66 -7.99 25.66
C TYR A 121 -14.13 -7.71 25.91
N VAL A 122 -14.99 -8.35 25.12
CA VAL A 122 -16.44 -8.19 25.17
C VAL A 122 -17.02 -9.40 25.90
N THR A 123 -17.89 -9.13 26.86
CA THR A 123 -18.74 -10.18 27.50
C THR A 123 -20.15 -10.02 26.98
N THR A 124 -20.75 -11.15 26.59
CA THR A 124 -22.15 -11.21 26.21
C THR A 124 -22.90 -11.93 27.36
N ASP A 125 -23.89 -11.27 27.95
CA ASP A 125 -24.84 -11.99 28.81
C ASP A 125 -25.90 -12.63 27.90
N VAL A 126 -25.94 -13.96 27.90
CA VAL A 126 -26.90 -14.72 27.09
C VAL A 126 -28.35 -14.40 27.48
N SER A 127 -28.59 -13.87 28.69
CA SER A 127 -29.91 -13.40 29.15
C SER A 127 -30.36 -12.12 28.44
N LEU A 128 -29.47 -11.36 27.81
CA LEU A 128 -29.77 -10.11 27.09
C LEU A 128 -30.30 -10.32 25.67
N HIS A 129 -30.44 -11.54 25.21
CA HIS A 129 -31.06 -11.88 23.92
C HIS A 129 -32.60 -11.65 23.91
N ASN A 130 -33.12 -10.73 24.68
CA ASN A 130 -34.48 -10.65 25.09
C ASN A 130 -35.38 -9.70 24.31
N GLY A 131 -35.35 -9.68 23.01
CA GLY A 131 -36.23 -8.78 22.25
C GLY A 131 -37.17 -9.46 21.26
N LYS A 132 -36.83 -10.62 20.74
CA LYS A 132 -37.61 -11.31 19.70
C LYS A 132 -38.24 -12.59 20.17
N SER A 133 -39.19 -13.09 19.39
CA SER A 133 -39.91 -14.34 19.71
C SER A 133 -38.97 -15.49 20.01
N ASP A 134 -39.37 -16.46 20.83
CA ASP A 134 -38.55 -17.58 21.31
C ASP A 134 -37.88 -18.41 20.17
N GLY A 135 -38.32 -18.27 18.95
CA GLY A 135 -37.78 -18.95 17.78
C GLY A 135 -36.56 -18.27 17.13
N GLU A 136 -36.27 -17.00 17.43
CA GLU A 136 -35.24 -16.19 16.73
C GLU A 136 -34.03 -15.84 17.60
N ARG A 137 -34.15 -16.10 18.92
CA ARG A 137 -33.09 -15.79 19.89
C ARG A 137 -31.82 -16.59 19.64
N GLY A 138 -30.68 -15.89 19.60
CA GLY A 138 -29.39 -16.53 19.42
C GLY A 138 -29.12 -17.10 18.04
N LYS A 139 -29.97 -16.82 17.06
CA LYS A 139 -29.78 -17.26 15.67
C LYS A 139 -28.95 -16.25 14.88
N TRP A 140 -28.08 -16.77 14.05
CA TRP A 140 -27.27 -15.98 13.13
C TRP A 140 -28.03 -15.80 11.81
N LYS A 141 -28.41 -14.57 11.49
CA LYS A 141 -29.04 -14.21 10.19
C LYS A 141 -27.98 -14.12 9.10
N VAL A 142 -28.33 -14.60 7.92
CA VAL A 142 -27.54 -14.37 6.73
C VAL A 142 -27.60 -12.89 6.36
N LYS A 143 -26.42 -12.24 6.38
CA LYS A 143 -26.30 -10.81 6.04
C LYS A 143 -25.76 -10.62 4.63
N GLU A 144 -24.71 -11.36 4.29
CA GLU A 144 -23.95 -11.18 3.05
C GLU A 144 -23.28 -12.51 2.67
N LEU A 145 -23.36 -12.88 1.41
CA LEU A 145 -22.65 -14.03 0.84
C LEU A 145 -22.05 -13.60 -0.50
N THR A 146 -20.80 -13.16 -0.51
CA THR A 146 -20.18 -12.62 -1.71
C THR A 146 -19.19 -13.56 -2.36
N GLU A 147 -19.09 -13.47 -3.70
CA GLU A 147 -17.98 -14.00 -4.48
C GLU A 147 -17.41 -12.90 -5.35
N SER A 148 -16.11 -12.65 -5.22
CA SER A 148 -15.39 -11.68 -6.03
C SER A 148 -14.27 -12.30 -6.85
N ASN A 149 -14.04 -11.72 -8.04
CA ASN A 149 -12.89 -11.98 -8.88
C ASN A 149 -12.13 -10.67 -9.06
N GLN A 150 -10.84 -10.67 -8.76
CA GLN A 150 -9.98 -9.49 -8.91
C GLN A 150 -8.81 -9.83 -9.83
N GLU A 151 -8.55 -8.93 -10.78
CA GLU A 151 -7.34 -8.92 -11.59
C GLU A 151 -6.69 -7.53 -11.53
N ILE A 152 -5.43 -7.47 -11.13
CA ILE A 152 -4.63 -6.25 -11.15
C ILE A 152 -3.37 -6.55 -11.93
N TYR A 153 -3.02 -5.70 -12.90
CA TYR A 153 -1.73 -5.79 -13.57
C TYR A 153 -1.08 -4.44 -13.77
N GLU A 154 0.24 -4.45 -13.75
CA GLU A 154 1.09 -3.30 -14.03
C GLU A 154 2.17 -3.71 -15.03
N ASN A 155 2.34 -2.92 -16.09
CA ASN A 155 3.40 -3.08 -17.08
C ASN A 155 4.30 -1.85 -17.06
N ASP A 156 5.61 -2.06 -17.04
CA ASP A 156 6.65 -1.05 -17.07
C ASP A 156 7.57 -1.26 -18.25
N LEU A 157 7.67 -0.26 -19.12
CA LEU A 157 8.68 -0.19 -20.17
C LEU A 157 9.66 0.94 -19.87
N LYS A 158 10.96 0.64 -19.83
CA LYS A 158 12.01 1.60 -19.45
C LYS A 158 13.12 1.61 -20.47
N PHE A 159 13.56 2.81 -20.86
CA PHE A 159 14.76 3.05 -21.64
C PHE A 159 15.63 4.08 -20.94
N LYS A 160 16.93 3.82 -20.89
CA LYS A 160 17.90 4.80 -20.37
C LYS A 160 19.15 4.83 -21.22
N VAL A 161 19.80 5.99 -21.29
CA VAL A 161 21.15 6.16 -21.81
C VAL A 161 21.89 7.18 -20.97
N ASN A 162 23.11 6.87 -20.57
CA ASN A 162 23.97 7.74 -19.80
C ASN A 162 25.33 7.83 -20.43
N PHE A 163 25.97 8.98 -20.29
CA PHE A 163 27.32 9.27 -20.76
C PHE A 163 28.14 9.81 -19.59
N GLU A 164 29.41 9.42 -19.52
CA GLU A 164 30.37 9.97 -18.58
C GLU A 164 31.66 10.38 -19.37
N LEU A 165 32.07 11.62 -19.21
CA LEU A 165 33.25 12.19 -19.83
C LEU A 165 34.17 12.77 -18.74
N PRO A 166 35.29 12.11 -18.43
CA PRO A 166 36.36 12.72 -17.65
C PRO A 166 36.97 13.84 -18.41
N LEU A 167 36.93 15.07 -17.85
CA LEU A 167 37.48 16.26 -18.50
C LEU A 167 38.96 16.44 -18.10
N THR A 168 39.26 16.33 -16.80
CA THR A 168 40.60 16.38 -16.26
C THR A 168 40.87 15.25 -15.29
N ASN A 169 42.13 14.87 -15.13
CA ASN A 169 42.56 13.81 -14.23
C ASN A 169 43.36 14.34 -13.04
N GLY A 170 43.58 13.46 -12.02
CA GLY A 170 44.41 13.78 -10.85
C GLY A 170 43.64 14.38 -9.71
N ILE A 171 44.34 15.05 -8.80
CA ILE A 171 43.76 15.57 -7.54
C ILE A 171 42.75 16.70 -7.73
N TYR A 172 42.72 17.32 -8.91
CA TYR A 172 41.71 18.28 -9.35
C TYR A 172 40.88 17.72 -10.53
N GLY A 173 40.83 16.39 -10.61
CA GLY A 173 40.07 15.71 -11.66
C GLY A 173 38.59 16.07 -11.59
N ASN A 174 38.00 16.23 -12.75
CA ASN A 174 36.57 16.45 -12.89
C ASN A 174 35.97 15.59 -14.00
N SER A 175 34.70 15.32 -13.90
CA SER A 175 33.94 14.59 -14.89
C SER A 175 32.55 15.16 -15.05
N LEU A 176 32.04 15.01 -16.26
CA LEU A 176 30.70 15.36 -16.65
C LEU A 176 29.92 14.08 -16.90
N LYS A 177 28.73 13.96 -16.28
CA LYS A 177 27.76 12.90 -16.55
C LYS A 177 26.45 13.52 -17.01
N PHE A 178 25.85 12.94 -18.04
CA PHE A 178 24.56 13.37 -18.55
C PHE A 178 23.82 12.18 -19.14
N GLY A 179 22.51 12.25 -19.18
CA GLY A 179 21.74 11.14 -19.72
C GLY A 179 20.26 11.46 -19.78
N ALA A 180 19.54 10.51 -20.37
CA ALA A 180 18.09 10.56 -20.49
C ALA A 180 17.48 9.21 -20.11
N LYS A 181 16.24 9.26 -19.62
CA LYS A 181 15.45 8.08 -19.28
C LYS A 181 13.99 8.32 -19.66
N TYR A 182 13.39 7.29 -20.23
CA TYR A 182 11.95 7.22 -20.49
C TYR A 182 11.37 6.04 -19.76
N VAL A 183 10.22 6.24 -19.10
CA VAL A 183 9.42 5.20 -18.44
C VAL A 183 8.01 5.33 -18.92
N SER A 184 7.43 4.23 -19.38
CA SER A 184 6.00 4.11 -19.67
C SER A 184 5.42 3.02 -18.77
N LYS A 185 4.49 3.38 -17.91
CA LYS A 185 3.81 2.50 -16.97
C LYS A 185 2.32 2.48 -17.29
N THR A 186 1.73 1.27 -17.30
CA THR A 186 0.28 1.09 -17.34
C THR A 186 -0.16 0.26 -16.15
N LYS A 187 -1.26 0.63 -15.53
CA LYS A 187 -1.84 -0.11 -14.41
C LYS A 187 -3.35 -0.20 -14.58
N ASP A 188 -3.83 -1.42 -14.44
CA ASP A 188 -5.25 -1.74 -14.50
C ASP A 188 -5.65 -2.45 -13.22
N ARG A 189 -6.83 -2.15 -12.73
CA ARG A 189 -7.52 -2.86 -11.66
C ARG A 189 -8.93 -3.18 -12.14
N ASP A 190 -9.27 -4.44 -12.10
CA ASP A 190 -10.59 -4.95 -12.42
C ASP A 190 -11.07 -5.88 -11.30
N VAL A 191 -12.19 -5.53 -10.68
CA VAL A 191 -12.86 -6.28 -9.62
C VAL A 191 -14.33 -6.40 -9.98
N ILE A 192 -14.83 -7.63 -9.96
CA ILE A 192 -16.25 -7.93 -10.10
C ILE A 192 -16.66 -8.73 -8.88
N CYS A 193 -17.68 -8.24 -8.16
CA CYS A 193 -18.22 -8.87 -6.97
C CYS A 193 -19.73 -9.08 -7.13
N TYR A 194 -20.23 -10.21 -6.65
CA TYR A 194 -21.66 -10.50 -6.56
C TYR A 194 -22.02 -10.87 -5.13
N ASP A 195 -23.17 -10.39 -4.65
CA ASP A 195 -23.81 -10.85 -3.42
C ASP A 195 -24.92 -11.86 -3.77
N TYR A 196 -24.93 -12.95 -3.03
CA TYR A 196 -25.85 -14.08 -3.18
C TYR A 196 -26.69 -14.31 -1.91
N ALA A 197 -26.70 -13.36 -0.97
CA ALA A 197 -27.36 -13.56 0.33
C ALA A 197 -28.86 -13.86 0.18
N ASP A 198 -29.55 -13.10 -0.68
CA ASP A 198 -30.99 -13.31 -0.92
C ASP A 198 -31.25 -14.58 -1.71
N ALA A 199 -30.47 -14.83 -2.77
CA ALA A 199 -30.57 -16.10 -3.52
C ALA A 199 -30.28 -17.33 -2.62
N TYR A 200 -29.40 -17.19 -1.62
CA TYR A 200 -29.16 -18.24 -0.64
C TYR A 200 -30.38 -18.48 0.25
N LYS A 201 -31.00 -17.40 0.78
CA LYS A 201 -32.19 -17.47 1.62
C LYS A 201 -33.34 -18.15 0.87
N ASP A 202 -33.55 -17.77 -0.37
CA ASP A 202 -34.59 -18.34 -1.25
C ASP A 202 -34.31 -19.81 -1.58
N THR A 203 -33.06 -20.16 -1.90
CA THR A 203 -32.69 -21.54 -2.26
C THR A 203 -32.85 -22.51 -1.09
N TYR A 204 -32.58 -22.08 0.13
CA TYR A 204 -32.62 -22.91 1.33
C TYR A 204 -33.85 -22.66 2.22
N ASP A 205 -34.75 -21.80 1.80
CA ASP A 205 -35.97 -21.39 2.54
C ASP A 205 -35.65 -21.04 4.02
N THR A 206 -34.61 -20.22 4.23
CA THR A 206 -34.15 -19.84 5.57
C THR A 206 -33.40 -18.51 5.59
N GLU A 207 -33.69 -17.68 6.55
CA GLU A 207 -32.94 -16.47 6.87
C GLU A 207 -31.73 -16.76 7.79
N TYR A 208 -31.66 -17.94 8.38
CA TYR A 208 -30.72 -18.28 9.45
C TYR A 208 -29.76 -19.38 9.08
N MET A 209 -28.54 -19.28 9.60
CA MET A 209 -27.53 -20.30 9.47
C MET A 209 -27.41 -21.11 10.77
N ASN A 210 -27.66 -22.41 10.69
CA ASN A 210 -27.62 -23.32 11.83
C ASN A 210 -26.38 -24.25 11.87
N ASN A 211 -25.67 -24.39 10.76
CA ASN A 211 -24.53 -25.29 10.62
C ASN A 211 -23.21 -24.55 10.91
N LEU A 212 -23.07 -24.05 12.11
CA LEU A 212 -21.85 -23.42 12.60
C LEU A 212 -20.97 -24.45 13.29
N THR A 213 -19.66 -24.33 13.09
CA THR A 213 -18.66 -25.19 13.71
C THR A 213 -17.51 -24.36 14.26
N SER A 214 -16.91 -24.85 15.36
CA SER A 214 -15.73 -24.19 15.91
C SER A 214 -14.57 -24.27 14.93
N GLN A 215 -14.00 -23.10 14.61
CA GLN A 215 -12.80 -22.95 13.80
C GLN A 215 -11.62 -22.42 14.62
N ILE A 216 -11.77 -22.40 15.93
CA ILE A 216 -10.81 -21.83 16.87
C ILE A 216 -9.68 -22.83 17.08
N ARG A 217 -8.45 -22.32 17.07
CA ARG A 217 -7.27 -23.08 17.49
C ARG A 217 -7.03 -22.85 18.97
N ASP A 218 -6.48 -23.86 19.68
CA ASP A 218 -6.15 -23.79 21.11
C ASP A 218 -5.21 -22.62 21.48
N SER A 219 -4.46 -22.10 20.50
CA SER A 219 -3.55 -20.97 20.66
C SER A 219 -4.11 -19.64 20.15
N PHE A 220 -5.42 -19.55 19.95
CA PHE A 220 -6.07 -18.32 19.51
C PHE A 220 -6.04 -17.26 20.62
N MET A 221 -5.34 -16.16 20.38
CA MET A 221 -5.15 -15.03 21.29
C MET A 221 -4.54 -15.37 22.66
N PRO A 222 -3.66 -14.56 23.20
CA PRO A 222 -3.14 -14.75 24.55
C PRO A 222 -4.20 -14.33 25.57
N GLY A 223 -4.83 -15.29 26.23
CA GLY A 223 -5.76 -15.07 27.33
C GLY A 223 -7.04 -15.89 27.20
N SER A 224 -7.47 -16.47 28.29
CA SER A 224 -8.69 -17.29 28.38
C SER A 224 -10.00 -16.48 28.29
N GLN A 225 -9.91 -15.16 28.38
CA GLN A 225 -11.04 -14.23 28.29
C GLN A 225 -11.56 -14.09 26.84
N TYR A 226 -10.73 -14.33 25.84
CA TYR A 226 -11.15 -14.27 24.45
C TYR A 226 -11.88 -15.55 24.06
N LYS A 227 -13.20 -15.45 24.05
CA LYS A 227 -14.07 -16.52 23.57
C LYS A 227 -14.54 -16.15 22.18
N ALA A 228 -14.10 -16.90 21.17
CA ALA A 228 -14.70 -16.79 19.86
C ALA A 228 -15.93 -17.71 19.79
N THR A 229 -16.87 -17.38 18.93
CA THR A 229 -18.06 -18.18 18.63
C THR A 229 -17.74 -19.23 17.55
N ASP A 230 -18.74 -20.02 17.18
CA ASP A 230 -18.67 -20.88 16.01
C ASP A 230 -18.83 -20.06 14.73
N PHE A 231 -18.31 -20.58 13.62
CA PHE A 231 -18.31 -19.94 12.31
C PHE A 231 -18.86 -20.88 11.24
N VAL A 232 -19.22 -20.32 10.09
CA VAL A 232 -19.40 -21.13 8.88
C VAL A 232 -18.04 -21.74 8.51
N SER A 233 -17.99 -23.06 8.30
CA SER A 233 -16.73 -23.69 7.88
C SER A 233 -16.34 -23.28 6.46
N LYS A 234 -15.04 -23.19 6.19
CA LYS A 234 -14.54 -22.92 4.84
C LYS A 234 -14.93 -24.00 3.83
N GLU A 235 -15.07 -25.21 4.29
CA GLU A 235 -15.51 -26.35 3.47
C GLU A 235 -16.97 -26.19 3.02
N TYR A 236 -17.85 -25.76 3.93
CA TYR A 236 -19.23 -25.44 3.58
C TYR A 236 -19.30 -24.27 2.61
N LEU A 237 -18.64 -23.15 2.94
CA LEU A 237 -18.58 -21.97 2.06
C LEU A 237 -18.05 -22.32 0.66
N GLY A 238 -16.99 -23.13 0.60
CA GLY A 238 -16.42 -23.59 -0.68
C GLY A 238 -17.35 -24.50 -1.46
N SER A 239 -18.19 -25.30 -0.79
CA SER A 239 -19.10 -26.26 -1.44
C SER A 239 -20.35 -25.61 -2.06
N LEU A 240 -20.66 -24.36 -1.75
CA LEU A 240 -21.81 -23.64 -2.29
C LEU A 240 -21.67 -23.46 -3.80
N ASN A 241 -22.69 -23.87 -4.56
CA ASN A 241 -22.71 -23.70 -6.01
C ASN A 241 -23.36 -22.36 -6.38
N LEU A 242 -22.63 -21.28 -6.19
CA LEU A 242 -23.11 -19.92 -6.44
C LEU A 242 -23.41 -19.66 -7.93
N ALA A 243 -22.78 -20.39 -8.84
CA ALA A 243 -23.07 -20.26 -10.28
C ALA A 243 -24.51 -20.65 -10.67
N ASN A 244 -25.22 -21.38 -9.82
CA ASN A 244 -26.61 -21.74 -10.02
C ASN A 244 -27.59 -20.81 -9.26
N MET A 245 -27.08 -19.80 -8.58
CA MET A 245 -27.86 -18.79 -7.84
C MET A 245 -27.88 -17.49 -8.64
N GLU A 246 -28.94 -16.73 -8.54
CA GLU A 246 -29.04 -15.41 -9.14
C GLU A 246 -28.44 -14.38 -8.16
N GLY A 247 -27.17 -14.00 -8.40
CA GLY A 247 -26.45 -13.03 -7.57
C GLY A 247 -26.65 -11.63 -8.07
N GLU A 248 -26.67 -10.65 -7.15
CA GLU A 248 -26.70 -9.24 -7.45
C GLU A 248 -25.28 -8.68 -7.51
N GLN A 249 -24.96 -7.90 -8.55
CA GLN A 249 -23.64 -7.30 -8.66
C GLN A 249 -23.45 -6.18 -7.64
N VAL A 250 -22.40 -6.27 -6.83
CA VAL A 250 -22.00 -5.22 -5.87
C VAL A 250 -21.24 -4.13 -6.62
N LEU A 251 -21.95 -3.10 -7.09
CA LEU A 251 -21.39 -2.03 -7.92
C LEU A 251 -20.38 -1.16 -7.16
N GLU A 252 -20.52 -1.03 -5.84
CA GLU A 252 -19.57 -0.33 -4.97
C GLU A 252 -18.14 -0.90 -5.11
N GLU A 253 -17.98 -2.23 -5.12
CA GLU A 253 -16.68 -2.89 -5.27
C GLU A 253 -16.05 -2.61 -6.65
N SER A 254 -16.89 -2.57 -7.69
CA SER A 254 -16.46 -2.25 -9.06
C SER A 254 -16.15 -0.77 -9.26
N SER A 255 -16.61 0.13 -8.37
CA SER A 255 -16.29 1.56 -8.42
C SER A 255 -14.80 1.86 -8.27
N GLY A 256 -14.07 0.97 -7.59
CA GLY A 256 -12.62 1.04 -7.45
C GLY A 256 -11.82 0.60 -8.68
N ASN A 257 -12.48 0.20 -9.79
CA ASN A 257 -11.81 -0.21 -11.03
C ASN A 257 -11.26 1.00 -11.78
N TYR A 258 -10.08 0.83 -12.38
CA TYR A 258 -9.47 1.91 -13.13
C TYR A 258 -8.44 1.42 -14.15
N HIS A 259 -8.19 2.28 -15.12
CA HIS A 259 -7.04 2.21 -16.02
C HIS A 259 -6.21 3.48 -15.85
N ALA A 260 -4.89 3.33 -15.69
CA ALA A 260 -3.96 4.45 -15.62
C ALA A 260 -2.74 4.20 -16.50
N LYS A 261 -2.28 5.24 -17.21
CA LYS A 261 -1.06 5.24 -18.00
C LYS A 261 -0.21 6.45 -17.65
N GLU A 262 1.02 6.21 -17.19
CA GLU A 262 2.01 7.23 -16.86
C GLU A 262 3.21 7.14 -17.79
N ASN A 263 3.61 8.27 -18.38
CA ASN A 263 4.84 8.40 -19.11
C ASN A 263 5.72 9.44 -18.43
N VAL A 264 6.94 9.05 -18.08
CA VAL A 264 7.93 9.96 -17.49
C VAL A 264 9.15 10.03 -18.38
N THR A 265 9.37 11.22 -18.95
CA THR A 265 10.60 11.55 -19.67
C THR A 265 11.52 12.37 -18.78
N SER A 266 12.76 11.96 -18.66
CA SER A 266 13.71 12.66 -17.82
C SER A 266 15.07 12.81 -18.45
N ALA A 267 15.73 13.92 -18.12
CA ALA A 267 17.12 14.18 -18.49
C ALA A 267 17.88 14.69 -17.26
N PHE A 268 19.14 14.41 -17.18
CA PHE A 268 19.99 14.90 -16.11
C PHE A 268 21.37 15.33 -16.60
N PHE A 269 21.93 16.23 -15.81
CA PHE A 269 23.30 16.69 -15.92
C PHE A 269 23.94 16.65 -14.53
N ARG A 270 25.18 16.16 -14.43
CA ARG A 270 25.94 16.05 -13.19
C ARG A 270 27.39 16.40 -13.44
N PHE A 271 27.95 17.25 -12.61
CA PHE A 271 29.35 17.62 -12.61
C PHE A 271 30.02 17.16 -11.32
N ASP A 272 31.04 16.34 -11.45
CA ASP A 272 31.86 15.84 -10.34
C ASP A 272 33.21 16.55 -10.35
N GLN A 273 33.62 17.12 -9.22
CA GLN A 273 34.87 17.87 -9.05
C GLN A 273 35.63 17.39 -7.82
N ASN A 274 36.91 17.04 -8.02
CA ASN A 274 37.87 16.89 -6.93
C ASN A 274 38.52 18.25 -6.63
N LEU A 275 38.47 18.68 -5.36
CA LEU A 275 39.16 19.89 -4.87
C LEU A 275 40.34 19.44 -3.99
N GLY A 276 41.43 19.03 -4.65
CA GLY A 276 42.59 18.41 -4.01
C GLY A 276 42.34 16.94 -3.65
N LYS A 277 43.16 16.40 -2.73
CA LYS A 277 43.10 14.99 -2.32
C LYS A 277 41.94 14.67 -1.39
N LYS A 278 41.43 15.67 -0.69
CA LYS A 278 40.53 15.46 0.46
C LYS A 278 39.07 15.81 0.19
N ILE A 279 38.79 16.65 -0.79
CA ILE A 279 37.44 17.16 -1.03
C ILE A 279 36.93 16.70 -2.36
N LYS A 280 35.69 16.19 -2.36
CA LYS A 280 34.92 15.87 -3.57
C LYS A 280 33.59 16.59 -3.53
N MET A 281 33.20 17.20 -4.63
CA MET A 281 31.94 17.90 -4.80
C MET A 281 31.20 17.30 -6.01
N MET A 282 29.90 17.17 -5.91
CA MET A 282 29.01 16.74 -7.00
C MET A 282 27.86 17.73 -7.07
N LEU A 283 27.61 18.23 -8.26
CA LEU A 283 26.48 19.09 -8.59
C LEU A 283 25.62 18.38 -9.64
N GLY A 284 24.36 18.22 -9.37
CA GLY A 284 23.41 17.55 -10.26
C GLY A 284 22.14 18.36 -10.45
N LEU A 285 21.57 18.27 -11.63
CA LEU A 285 20.24 18.76 -11.96
C LEU A 285 19.54 17.73 -12.82
N ARG A 286 18.33 17.33 -12.42
CA ARG A 286 17.49 16.42 -13.17
C ARG A 286 16.14 17.10 -13.45
N MET A 287 15.68 16.97 -14.67
CA MET A 287 14.33 17.34 -15.09
C MET A 287 13.50 16.08 -15.29
N GLU A 288 12.27 16.09 -14.82
CA GLU A 288 11.26 15.06 -15.09
C GLU A 288 9.99 15.69 -15.63
N ALA A 289 9.61 15.31 -16.85
CA ALA A 289 8.31 15.63 -17.43
C ALA A 289 7.41 14.40 -17.31
N THR A 290 6.31 14.55 -16.59
CA THR A 290 5.34 13.50 -16.31
C THR A 290 4.06 13.79 -17.05
N HIS A 291 3.51 12.77 -17.72
CA HIS A 291 2.24 12.79 -18.41
C HIS A 291 1.43 11.58 -17.96
N ILE A 292 0.30 11.83 -17.30
CA ILE A 292 -0.58 10.78 -16.78
C ILE A 292 -1.94 10.88 -17.44
N LYS A 293 -2.50 9.74 -17.84
CA LYS A 293 -3.88 9.56 -18.28
C LYS A 293 -4.53 8.50 -17.42
N TYR A 294 -5.76 8.72 -17.02
CA TYR A 294 -6.49 7.78 -16.20
C TYR A 294 -7.99 7.93 -16.39
N ASN A 295 -8.71 6.86 -16.12
CA ASN A 295 -10.16 6.81 -16.04
C ASN A 295 -10.58 5.82 -14.96
N GLY A 296 -11.82 5.93 -14.51
CA GLY A 296 -12.41 5.08 -13.49
C GLY A 296 -13.94 5.16 -13.58
N TRP A 297 -14.60 4.95 -12.46
CA TRP A 297 -16.04 4.86 -12.38
C TRP A 297 -16.60 5.74 -11.27
N ASN A 298 -17.78 6.32 -11.49
CA ASN A 298 -18.62 6.94 -10.49
C ASN A 298 -19.66 5.93 -10.04
N TRP A 299 -19.83 5.73 -8.74
CA TRP A 299 -20.87 4.93 -8.16
C TRP A 299 -21.86 5.83 -7.44
N ASN A 300 -23.13 5.71 -7.76
CA ASN A 300 -24.20 6.50 -7.17
C ASN A 300 -25.33 5.58 -6.72
N VAL A 301 -25.89 5.89 -5.57
CA VAL A 301 -27.12 5.31 -5.05
C VAL A 301 -28.16 6.43 -4.99
N ASP A 302 -29.28 6.25 -5.65
CA ASP A 302 -30.35 7.26 -5.69
C ASP A 302 -31.27 7.23 -4.46
N GLU A 303 -32.35 8.04 -4.46
CA GLU A 303 -33.32 8.13 -3.36
C GLU A 303 -34.17 6.86 -3.19
N ASN A 304 -34.21 6.00 -4.20
CA ASN A 304 -34.97 4.75 -4.19
C ASN A 304 -34.04 3.55 -3.87
N GLU A 305 -32.77 3.82 -3.51
CA GLU A 305 -31.70 2.83 -3.30
C GLU A 305 -31.25 2.13 -4.60
N ASP A 306 -31.61 2.66 -5.79
CA ASP A 306 -31.13 2.13 -7.06
C ASP A 306 -29.67 2.53 -7.29
N GLU A 307 -28.81 1.53 -7.52
CA GLU A 307 -27.39 1.72 -7.76
C GLU A 307 -27.08 1.93 -9.24
N SER A 308 -26.10 2.78 -9.52
CA SER A 308 -25.56 2.97 -10.87
C SER A 308 -24.05 3.12 -10.87
N LEU A 309 -23.42 2.66 -11.95
CA LEU A 309 -21.98 2.76 -12.18
C LEU A 309 -21.72 3.39 -13.54
N GLU A 310 -21.14 4.60 -13.55
CA GLU A 310 -20.90 5.38 -14.76
C GLU A 310 -19.40 5.67 -14.96
N PRO A 311 -18.85 5.62 -16.19
CA PRO A 311 -17.44 5.94 -16.42
C PRO A 311 -17.17 7.43 -16.18
N THR A 312 -16.02 7.76 -15.54
CA THR A 312 -15.60 9.16 -15.31
C THR A 312 -15.13 9.88 -16.57
N GLY A 313 -14.87 9.17 -17.66
CA GLY A 313 -14.15 9.69 -18.82
C GLY A 313 -12.61 9.69 -18.64
N GLU A 314 -11.87 10.07 -19.69
CA GLU A 314 -10.40 10.18 -19.63
C GLU A 314 -9.98 11.52 -19.03
N HIS A 315 -9.17 11.47 -17.97
CA HIS A 315 -8.51 12.62 -17.34
C HIS A 315 -7.01 12.61 -17.63
N LYS A 316 -6.40 13.80 -17.56
CA LYS A 316 -4.97 13.99 -17.81
C LYS A 316 -4.37 14.91 -16.77
N ASN A 317 -3.13 14.61 -16.39
CA ASN A 317 -2.34 15.46 -15.51
C ASN A 317 -0.91 15.52 -16.05
N ASP A 318 -0.42 16.73 -16.34
CA ASP A 318 0.87 17.00 -16.96
C ASP A 318 1.66 17.99 -16.09
N TYR A 319 2.90 17.64 -15.76
CA TYR A 319 3.77 18.53 -14.98
C TYR A 319 5.25 18.27 -15.24
N VAL A 320 6.07 19.26 -14.91
CA VAL A 320 7.54 19.20 -15.01
C VAL A 320 8.16 19.58 -13.68
N ASN A 321 9.08 18.75 -13.19
CA ASN A 321 9.82 18.98 -11.96
C ASN A 321 11.33 19.10 -12.24
N TRP A 322 11.98 20.00 -11.50
CA TRP A 322 13.42 20.20 -11.51
C TRP A 322 13.99 19.77 -10.17
N LEU A 323 14.89 18.81 -10.17
CA LEU A 323 15.41 18.14 -8.99
C LEU A 323 16.93 18.41 -8.87
N PRO A 324 17.34 19.51 -8.22
CA PRO A 324 18.72 19.80 -7.94
C PRO A 324 19.31 18.88 -6.87
N SER A 325 20.60 18.62 -6.97
CA SER A 325 21.36 17.87 -5.96
C SER A 325 22.76 18.44 -5.80
N VAL A 326 23.21 18.56 -4.56
CA VAL A 326 24.56 18.97 -4.19
C VAL A 326 25.07 17.99 -3.15
N LEU A 327 26.21 17.36 -3.43
CA LEU A 327 26.86 16.47 -2.48
C LEU A 327 28.30 16.94 -2.27
N PHE A 328 28.71 16.95 -1.01
CA PHE A 328 30.02 17.33 -0.59
C PHE A 328 30.61 16.25 0.31
N LYS A 329 31.82 15.80 0.02
CA LYS A 329 32.55 14.83 0.82
C LYS A 329 33.90 15.39 1.20
N TYR A 330 34.27 15.32 2.48
CA TYR A 330 35.55 15.70 3.01
C TYR A 330 36.22 14.52 3.69
N ASP A 331 37.30 14.02 3.12
CA ASP A 331 38.19 13.01 3.73
C ASP A 331 39.16 13.75 4.67
N VAL A 332 38.80 13.88 5.95
CA VAL A 332 39.63 14.56 6.97
C VAL A 332 40.98 13.86 7.06
N ASN A 333 40.92 12.52 7.13
CA ASN A 333 42.05 11.60 6.98
C ASN A 333 41.53 10.28 6.38
N ASP A 334 42.37 9.24 6.32
CA ASP A 334 42.02 7.94 5.72
C ASP A 334 40.85 7.25 6.44
N ASP A 335 40.75 7.47 7.75
CA ASP A 335 39.80 6.79 8.63
C ASP A 335 38.54 7.65 8.93
N PHE A 336 38.60 8.97 8.80
CA PHE A 336 37.51 9.87 9.16
C PHE A 336 37.00 10.70 7.97
N LYS A 337 35.70 10.60 7.70
CA LYS A 337 35.03 11.21 6.56
C LYS A 337 33.79 11.98 7.00
N VAL A 338 33.59 13.15 6.42
CA VAL A 338 32.41 13.97 6.62
C VAL A 338 31.70 14.12 5.28
N ARG A 339 30.38 13.99 5.29
CA ARG A 339 29.52 14.20 4.08
C ARG A 339 28.43 15.18 4.41
N ALA A 340 28.15 16.04 3.46
CA ALA A 340 26.97 16.91 3.49
C ALA A 340 26.24 16.77 2.16
N SER A 341 24.91 16.75 2.18
CA SER A 341 24.11 16.70 0.96
C SER A 341 22.88 17.59 1.05
N PHE A 342 22.51 18.12 -0.10
CA PHE A 342 21.21 18.71 -0.36
C PHE A 342 20.62 18.03 -1.60
N THR A 343 19.38 17.54 -1.48
CA THR A 343 18.67 16.93 -2.61
C THR A 343 17.20 17.32 -2.57
N GLU A 344 16.66 17.63 -3.74
CA GLU A 344 15.22 17.75 -3.94
C GLU A 344 14.69 16.45 -4.55
N THR A 345 13.62 15.91 -3.97
CA THR A 345 12.98 14.67 -4.42
C THR A 345 11.47 14.87 -4.50
N LEU A 346 10.80 14.03 -5.27
CA LEU A 346 9.36 14.08 -5.42
C LEU A 346 8.71 12.71 -5.14
N SER A 347 7.45 12.74 -4.68
CA SER A 347 6.57 11.59 -4.58
C SER A 347 5.28 11.89 -5.34
N ARG A 348 4.96 11.05 -6.33
CA ARG A 348 3.75 11.21 -7.14
C ARG A 348 2.51 10.73 -6.40
N PRO A 349 1.33 11.34 -6.64
CA PRO A 349 0.06 10.81 -6.14
C PRO A 349 -0.16 9.36 -6.60
N LYS A 350 -0.87 8.58 -5.79
CA LYS A 350 -1.34 7.25 -6.21
C LYS A 350 -2.40 7.41 -7.30
N TYR A 351 -2.46 6.50 -8.25
CA TYR A 351 -3.48 6.56 -9.32
C TYR A 351 -4.90 6.54 -8.77
N SER A 352 -5.18 5.69 -7.78
CA SER A 352 -6.49 5.64 -7.12
C SER A 352 -6.91 6.95 -6.44
N ALA A 353 -5.96 7.79 -6.02
CA ALA A 353 -6.24 9.09 -5.45
C ALA A 353 -6.53 10.18 -6.50
N LEU A 354 -5.98 10.01 -7.73
CA LEU A 354 -6.17 10.95 -8.84
C LEU A 354 -7.50 10.73 -9.56
N ILE A 355 -8.03 9.50 -9.57
CA ILE A 355 -9.25 9.18 -10.32
C ILE A 355 -10.42 9.96 -9.71
N PRO A 356 -11.13 10.78 -10.47
CA PRO A 356 -12.21 11.60 -9.95
C PRO A 356 -13.50 10.78 -9.76
N CYS A 357 -13.38 9.60 -9.18
CA CYS A 357 -14.54 8.79 -8.81
C CYS A 357 -15.30 9.46 -7.68
N VAL A 358 -16.62 9.35 -7.72
CA VAL A 358 -17.54 9.76 -6.66
C VAL A 358 -18.20 8.51 -6.12
N ASN A 359 -17.90 8.17 -4.88
CA ASN A 359 -18.48 7.01 -4.19
C ASN A 359 -19.42 7.54 -3.10
N ILE A 360 -20.69 7.20 -3.24
CA ILE A 360 -21.76 7.63 -2.33
C ILE A 360 -22.25 6.40 -1.57
N ASN A 361 -22.08 6.40 -0.25
CA ASN A 361 -22.70 5.43 0.64
C ASN A 361 -23.80 6.13 1.45
N ARG A 362 -25.07 5.95 1.09
CA ARG A 362 -26.21 6.57 1.78
C ARG A 362 -26.54 5.89 3.09
N SER A 363 -26.31 4.58 3.23
CA SER A 363 -26.59 3.85 4.45
C SER A 363 -25.70 4.30 5.62
N ASP A 364 -24.43 4.60 5.34
CA ASP A 364 -23.48 5.14 6.30
C ASP A 364 -23.41 6.67 6.26
N ASN A 365 -24.13 7.30 5.31
CA ASN A 365 -24.12 8.72 5.06
C ASN A 365 -22.72 9.28 4.78
N GLU A 366 -21.96 8.55 3.96
CA GLU A 366 -20.58 8.86 3.58
C GLU A 366 -20.44 9.17 2.10
N LEU A 367 -19.53 10.10 1.79
CA LEU A 367 -19.12 10.48 0.43
C LEU A 367 -17.59 10.39 0.34
N VAL A 368 -17.09 9.63 -0.61
CA VAL A 368 -15.67 9.54 -0.93
C VAL A 368 -15.41 10.00 -2.36
N MET A 369 -14.49 10.91 -2.56
CA MET A 369 -14.14 11.41 -3.90
C MET A 369 -12.64 11.32 -4.13
N GLY A 370 -12.24 10.97 -5.34
CA GLY A 370 -10.86 11.18 -5.78
C GLY A 370 -10.59 12.65 -6.10
N ASN A 371 -9.31 12.99 -6.34
CA ASN A 371 -8.92 14.37 -6.60
C ASN A 371 -7.93 14.45 -7.78
N PRO A 372 -8.41 14.84 -8.97
CA PRO A 372 -7.55 14.98 -10.16
C PRO A 372 -6.55 16.14 -10.07
N ASP A 373 -6.76 17.09 -9.14
CA ASP A 373 -5.92 18.27 -8.97
C ASP A 373 -4.70 18.05 -8.07
N LEU A 374 -4.48 16.79 -7.61
CA LEU A 374 -3.33 16.46 -6.79
C LEU A 374 -2.01 16.73 -7.54
N THR A 375 -1.12 17.42 -6.85
CA THR A 375 0.25 17.67 -7.28
C THR A 375 1.24 16.73 -6.57
N PRO A 376 2.43 16.48 -7.14
CA PRO A 376 3.46 15.72 -6.43
C PRO A 376 3.87 16.40 -5.12
N THR A 377 4.06 15.59 -4.07
CA THR A 377 4.75 16.02 -2.85
C THR A 377 6.22 16.27 -3.16
N ILE A 378 6.77 17.41 -2.77
CA ILE A 378 8.18 17.76 -2.93
C ILE A 378 8.88 17.72 -1.57
N SER A 379 10.06 17.10 -1.52
CA SER A 379 10.88 17.07 -0.31
C SER A 379 12.27 17.66 -0.56
N TYR A 380 12.62 18.67 0.24
CA TYR A 380 13.97 19.22 0.34
C TYR A 380 14.69 18.52 1.49
N ASN A 381 15.76 17.78 1.15
CA ASN A 381 16.48 16.96 2.10
C ASN A 381 17.88 17.54 2.32
N PHE A 382 18.23 17.75 3.59
CA PHE A 382 19.56 18.19 4.04
C PHE A 382 20.12 17.12 4.96
N ASP A 383 21.30 16.58 4.62
CA ASP A 383 21.95 15.54 5.40
C ASP A 383 23.37 15.97 5.72
N LEU A 384 23.80 15.73 6.96
CA LEU A 384 25.17 15.88 7.40
C LEU A 384 25.56 14.60 8.16
N SER A 385 26.63 13.94 7.73
CA SER A 385 27.12 12.74 8.39
C SER A 385 28.64 12.74 8.59
N ALA A 386 29.07 12.08 9.65
CA ALA A 386 30.46 11.87 9.98
C ALA A 386 30.68 10.37 10.26
N ASP A 387 31.64 9.78 9.55
CA ASP A 387 31.95 8.35 9.62
C ASP A 387 33.40 8.13 10.03
N TYR A 388 33.63 7.33 11.06
CA TYR A 388 34.95 6.87 11.47
C TYR A 388 35.11 5.38 11.22
N TYR A 389 36.06 5.01 10.38
CA TYR A 389 36.38 3.64 10.04
C TYR A 389 37.53 3.14 10.90
N PHE A 390 37.33 2.06 11.65
CA PHE A 390 38.41 1.46 12.42
C PHE A 390 39.37 0.70 11.50
N LYS A 391 40.65 0.60 11.88
CA LYS A 391 41.67 -0.16 11.13
C LYS A 391 41.36 -1.66 11.03
N SER A 392 40.62 -2.20 12.00
CA SER A 392 39.96 -3.53 11.91
C SER A 392 38.56 -3.38 11.32
N VAL A 393 37.79 -4.46 11.27
CA VAL A 393 36.38 -4.40 10.83
C VAL A 393 35.56 -3.58 11.82
N GLY A 394 35.13 -2.38 11.40
CA GLY A 394 34.25 -1.56 12.22
C GLY A 394 34.02 -0.14 11.70
N LEU A 395 32.92 0.45 12.15
CA LEU A 395 32.43 1.77 11.77
C LEU A 395 31.71 2.43 12.95
N VAL A 396 31.97 3.71 13.18
CA VAL A 396 31.08 4.61 13.93
C VAL A 396 30.57 5.64 12.95
N SER A 397 29.26 5.81 12.88
CA SER A 397 28.61 6.83 12.06
C SER A 397 27.66 7.66 12.91
N ALA A 398 27.67 8.97 12.71
CA ALA A 398 26.70 9.90 13.27
C ALA A 398 26.17 10.77 12.15
N GLY A 399 24.86 10.93 12.08
CA GLY A 399 24.18 11.75 11.08
C GLY A 399 23.10 12.62 11.68
N ILE A 400 22.88 13.76 11.06
CA ILE A 400 21.74 14.65 11.31
C ILE A 400 21.08 14.86 9.95
N PHE A 401 19.76 14.73 9.90
CA PHE A 401 18.99 15.02 8.70
C PHE A 401 17.84 15.99 9.01
N TYR A 402 17.53 16.82 8.03
CA TYR A 402 16.36 17.67 8.03
C TYR A 402 15.65 17.55 6.68
N LYS A 403 14.34 17.29 6.72
CA LYS A 403 13.50 17.23 5.53
C LYS A 403 12.37 18.22 5.67
N LYS A 404 12.23 19.09 4.67
CA LYS A 404 11.06 19.93 4.50
C LYS A 404 10.23 19.33 3.38
N ILE A 405 9.01 18.88 3.71
CA ILE A 405 8.08 18.22 2.80
C ILE A 405 6.95 19.20 2.52
N ASN A 406 6.80 19.58 1.27
CA ASN A 406 5.74 20.46 0.80
C ASN A 406 4.68 19.65 0.04
N ASP A 407 3.44 20.14 0.07
CA ASP A 407 2.30 19.54 -0.62
C ASP A 407 2.07 18.06 -0.24
N PHE A 408 2.22 17.75 1.05
CA PHE A 408 1.99 16.40 1.56
C PHE A 408 0.54 15.96 1.33
N ILE A 409 0.35 14.77 0.74
CA ILE A 409 -0.97 14.26 0.41
C ILE A 409 -1.53 13.48 1.61
N VAL A 410 -2.71 13.90 2.07
CA VAL A 410 -3.47 13.24 3.13
C VAL A 410 -4.94 13.08 2.72
N ASP A 411 -5.61 12.11 3.30
CA ASP A 411 -7.06 12.01 3.19
C ASP A 411 -7.68 13.00 4.17
N GLN A 412 -8.29 14.06 3.61
CA GLN A 412 -9.03 15.05 4.39
C GLN A 412 -10.44 14.51 4.66
N VAL A 413 -10.83 14.50 5.92
CA VAL A 413 -12.18 14.14 6.36
C VAL A 413 -12.89 15.40 6.83
N ILE A 414 -14.08 15.67 6.27
CA ILE A 414 -14.94 16.81 6.63
C ILE A 414 -16.29 16.24 7.08
N GLY A 415 -16.79 16.71 8.23
CA GLY A 415 -18.14 16.44 8.69
C GLY A 415 -19.15 17.37 8.04
N ASP A 416 -20.42 16.94 7.97
CA ASP A 416 -21.56 17.75 7.52
C ASP A 416 -21.34 18.45 6.17
N TYR A 417 -21.04 17.66 5.15
CA TYR A 417 -20.72 18.14 3.79
C TYR A 417 -21.94 18.02 2.87
N THR A 418 -22.27 19.11 2.14
CA THR A 418 -23.35 19.11 1.16
C THR A 418 -22.81 18.87 -0.25
N TYR A 419 -23.31 17.82 -0.93
CA TYR A 419 -23.01 17.51 -2.31
C TYR A 419 -24.32 17.23 -3.08
N GLN A 420 -24.53 17.88 -4.21
CA GLN A 420 -25.73 17.77 -5.06
C GLN A 420 -27.05 17.87 -4.28
N ASN A 421 -27.15 18.84 -3.34
CA ASN A 421 -28.27 19.10 -2.43
C ASN A 421 -28.53 18.04 -1.34
N ASN A 422 -27.67 17.02 -1.21
CA ASN A 422 -27.70 16.02 -0.14
C ASN A 422 -26.65 16.34 0.91
N GLU A 423 -26.99 16.12 2.18
CA GLU A 423 -26.06 16.27 3.31
C GLU A 423 -25.43 14.92 3.65
N TYR A 424 -24.11 14.90 3.80
CA TYR A 424 -23.32 13.74 4.18
C TYR A 424 -22.61 13.99 5.51
N LYS A 425 -22.72 13.08 6.45
CA LYS A 425 -22.05 13.16 7.77
C LYS A 425 -20.54 13.08 7.65
N LYS A 426 -20.05 12.45 6.59
CA LYS A 426 -18.62 12.28 6.36
C LYS A 426 -18.30 12.41 4.87
N PHE A 427 -17.40 13.33 4.57
CA PHE A 427 -16.79 13.48 3.25
C PHE A 427 -15.32 13.23 3.34
N THR A 428 -14.79 12.35 2.49
CA THR A 428 -13.36 12.03 2.44
C THR A 428 -12.80 12.30 1.05
N GLN A 429 -11.71 13.06 0.98
CA GLN A 429 -11.00 13.34 -0.27
C GLN A 429 -9.49 13.48 -0.02
N PRO A 430 -8.61 12.85 -0.85
CA PRO A 430 -7.18 13.12 -0.82
C PRO A 430 -6.88 14.55 -1.25
N LYS A 431 -6.06 15.27 -0.47
CA LYS A 431 -5.62 16.65 -0.76
C LYS A 431 -4.15 16.86 -0.45
N ASN A 432 -3.53 17.81 -1.16
CA ASN A 432 -2.26 18.37 -0.76
C ASN A 432 -2.50 19.27 0.46
N ALA A 433 -2.21 18.79 1.67
CA ALA A 433 -2.71 19.37 2.93
C ALA A 433 -1.73 20.30 3.64
N GLY A 434 -0.60 20.61 3.02
CA GLY A 434 0.37 21.54 3.59
C GLY A 434 1.77 20.98 3.75
N ASP A 435 2.55 21.57 4.64
CA ASP A 435 3.97 21.29 4.81
C ASP A 435 4.22 20.48 6.08
N ALA A 436 5.26 19.65 6.05
CA ALA A 436 5.76 18.93 7.20
C ALA A 436 7.28 19.07 7.30
N ASP A 437 7.76 19.22 8.52
CA ASP A 437 9.19 19.29 8.83
C ASP A 437 9.59 18.04 9.62
N LEU A 438 10.67 17.39 9.21
CA LEU A 438 11.22 16.23 9.89
C LEU A 438 12.70 16.46 10.18
N LEU A 439 13.06 16.55 11.47
CA LEU A 439 14.42 16.64 11.95
C LEU A 439 14.78 15.36 12.71
N GLY A 440 15.92 14.75 12.41
CA GLY A 440 16.35 13.57 13.13
C GLY A 440 17.86 13.42 13.25
N VAL A 441 18.25 12.55 14.16
CA VAL A 441 19.63 12.16 14.43
C VAL A 441 19.75 10.64 14.31
N GLU A 442 20.80 10.20 13.66
CA GLU A 442 21.12 8.78 13.47
C GLU A 442 22.50 8.46 14.01
N LEU A 443 22.61 7.39 14.77
CA LEU A 443 23.86 6.87 15.26
C LEU A 443 23.98 5.40 14.86
N ALA A 444 25.15 5.00 14.36
CA ALA A 444 25.45 3.59 14.07
C ALA A 444 26.82 3.24 14.63
N TYR A 445 26.92 2.09 15.26
CA TYR A 445 28.16 1.52 15.73
C TYR A 445 28.24 0.07 15.30
N GLN A 446 29.35 -0.27 14.66
CA GLN A 446 29.68 -1.64 14.29
C GLN A 446 31.16 -1.89 14.57
N ARG A 447 31.48 -2.94 15.29
CA ARG A 447 32.86 -3.34 15.51
C ARG A 447 32.99 -4.82 15.92
N ASP A 448 33.99 -5.50 15.41
CA ASP A 448 34.41 -6.79 15.96
C ASP A 448 35.22 -6.61 17.28
N PHE A 449 35.32 -7.66 18.08
CA PHE A 449 36.04 -7.61 19.35
C PHE A 449 37.51 -8.00 19.21
N SER A 450 38.10 -8.01 18.01
CA SER A 450 39.52 -8.24 17.79
C SER A 450 40.42 -7.22 18.48
N PHE A 451 39.89 -6.03 18.79
CA PHE A 451 40.60 -4.99 19.55
C PHE A 451 40.76 -5.33 21.04
N ILE A 452 40.00 -6.28 21.57
CA ILE A 452 40.13 -6.79 22.94
C ILE A 452 41.10 -7.99 22.92
N ALA A 453 40.85 -8.97 22.04
CA ALA A 453 41.74 -10.12 21.87
C ALA A 453 41.57 -10.68 20.44
N PRO A 454 42.65 -11.11 19.75
CA PRO A 454 42.57 -11.65 18.39
C PRO A 454 41.65 -12.87 18.25
N ALA A 455 41.49 -13.65 19.32
CA ALA A 455 40.55 -14.77 19.35
C ALA A 455 39.08 -14.39 19.21
N LEU A 456 38.73 -13.15 19.52
CA LEU A 456 37.35 -12.62 19.48
C LEU A 456 36.99 -11.99 18.13
N LYS A 457 37.81 -12.12 17.10
CA LYS A 457 37.55 -11.56 15.76
C LYS A 457 36.25 -12.05 15.10
N CYS A 458 35.73 -13.20 15.53
CA CYS A 458 34.49 -13.77 15.02
C CYS A 458 33.22 -13.25 15.76
N ILE A 459 33.41 -12.44 16.80
CA ILE A 459 32.34 -11.87 17.61
C ILE A 459 32.37 -10.36 17.40
N GLY A 460 31.24 -9.75 17.14
CA GLY A 460 31.11 -8.31 16.97
C GLY A 460 29.81 -7.79 17.54
N PHE A 461 29.75 -6.48 17.68
CA PHE A 461 28.55 -5.75 18.05
C PHE A 461 28.12 -4.83 16.91
N TYR A 462 26.81 -4.80 16.64
CA TYR A 462 26.17 -3.86 15.75
C TYR A 462 24.97 -3.26 16.47
N GLY A 463 24.88 -1.93 16.45
CA GLY A 463 23.75 -1.20 17.02
C GLY A 463 23.47 0.06 16.23
N THR A 464 22.20 0.39 16.06
CA THR A 464 21.74 1.64 15.45
C THR A 464 20.72 2.30 16.37
N TYR A 465 20.72 3.62 16.37
CA TYR A 465 19.75 4.42 17.08
C TYR A 465 19.31 5.59 16.18
N THR A 466 18.02 5.77 16.03
CA THR A 466 17.42 6.90 15.31
C THR A 466 16.43 7.60 16.23
N TYR A 467 16.51 8.93 16.27
CA TYR A 467 15.57 9.79 16.95
C TYR A 467 15.03 10.83 15.96
N THR A 468 13.71 10.96 15.89
CA THR A 468 13.00 11.92 15.02
C THR A 468 11.93 12.65 15.79
#